data_c10365faf4b1bb4400c228b236ff981a
#
_entry.id   c10365faf4b1bb4400c228b236ff981a
#
_cell.length_a   1.000
_cell.length_b   1.000
_cell.length_c   1.000
_cell.angle_alpha   90.00
_cell.angle_beta   90.00
_cell.angle_gamma   90.00
#
_symmetry.space_group_name_H-M   'P 1'
#
loop_
_entity.id
_entity.type
_entity.pdbx_description
1 polymer ?
#
loop_
_entity_poly.entity_id
_entity_poly.type
_entity_poly.pdbx_seq_one_letter_code
_entity_poly.pdbx_strand_id
1 'polypeptide(L)'
;HKLGKDLSLDEGNKLRKLLTKKGTGKGYEAKIKIHGKFIEGCMEKGIRRDIAQSIWDKFEYFSGYGFNKSHAVSYSMLSYQCAWLAYHYPAEWMAAFLDKEPESRKEKAINIAKGFGFNIKKLDVNTSGRVWEISEDGHTLIQPLTSIKGFGDAAIDQILHNRPFETIEEFLFN
;
A
#
# COMPACT_ATOMS: atom_id res chain seq x y z
N HIS A 1 29.52 -10.58 2.09
CA HIS A 1 30.81 -10.11 1.66
C HIS A 1 31.93 -10.47 2.65
N LYS A 2 31.68 -10.50 3.94
CA LYS A 2 32.71 -10.79 4.96
C LYS A 2 33.36 -12.20 4.85
N LEU A 3 32.65 -13.18 4.35
CA LEU A 3 33.11 -14.57 4.20
C LEU A 3 33.76 -14.83 2.83
N GLY A 4 33.40 -14.06 1.81
CA GLY A 4 33.93 -14.27 0.46
C GLY A 4 35.33 -13.68 0.27
N LYS A 5 36.13 -14.31 -0.59
CA LYS A 5 37.42 -13.82 -1.03
C LYS A 5 37.23 -12.63 -1.96
N ASP A 6 37.86 -11.51 -1.66
CA ASP A 6 37.80 -10.28 -2.47
C ASP A 6 36.34 -9.89 -2.87
N LEU A 7 35.38 -10.16 -2.00
CA LEU A 7 33.99 -9.90 -2.23
C LEU A 7 33.63 -8.55 -1.61
N SER A 8 33.47 -7.54 -2.45
CA SER A 8 33.09 -6.20 -2.02
C SER A 8 31.65 -6.16 -1.47
N LEU A 9 31.32 -5.12 -0.70
CA LEU A 9 29.96 -4.88 -0.23
C LEU A 9 28.98 -4.71 -1.41
N ASP A 10 29.44 -4.09 -2.50
CA ASP A 10 28.62 -3.90 -3.72
C ASP A 10 28.32 -5.22 -4.44
N GLU A 11 29.31 -6.14 -4.49
CA GLU A 11 29.06 -7.49 -5.03
C GLU A 11 28.07 -8.26 -4.15
N GLY A 12 28.15 -8.14 -2.83
CA GLY A 12 27.17 -8.69 -1.90
C GLY A 12 25.75 -8.11 -2.12
N ASN A 13 25.63 -6.81 -2.34
CA ASN A 13 24.37 -6.15 -2.66
C ASN A 13 23.84 -6.55 -4.05
N LYS A 14 24.71 -6.72 -5.04
CA LYS A 14 24.31 -7.25 -6.36
C LYS A 14 23.78 -8.68 -6.23
N LEU A 15 24.44 -9.54 -5.45
CA LEU A 15 23.94 -10.89 -5.18
C LEU A 15 22.53 -10.85 -4.56
N ARG A 16 22.31 -10.04 -3.54
CA ARG A 16 20.99 -9.89 -2.92
C ARG A 16 19.90 -9.55 -3.94
N LYS A 17 20.19 -8.65 -4.88
CA LYS A 17 19.25 -8.28 -5.96
C LYS A 17 19.05 -9.43 -6.97
N LEU A 18 20.09 -10.21 -7.25
CA LEU A 18 20.01 -11.37 -8.15
C LEU A 18 19.21 -12.52 -7.53
N LEU A 19 19.36 -12.75 -6.23
CA LEU A 19 18.64 -13.77 -5.49
C LEU A 19 17.13 -13.48 -5.41
N THR A 20 16.70 -12.22 -5.47
CA THR A 20 15.28 -11.83 -5.42
C THR A 20 14.59 -11.86 -6.79
N LYS A 21 15.36 -11.92 -7.89
CA LYS A 21 14.81 -12.01 -9.27
C LYS A 21 14.99 -13.43 -9.79
N LYS A 22 13.90 -14.12 -10.14
CA LYS A 22 13.99 -15.40 -10.87
C LYS A 22 14.79 -15.20 -12.14
N GLY A 23 15.91 -15.90 -12.23
CA GLY A 23 17.00 -15.65 -13.16
C GLY A 23 16.63 -15.60 -14.64
N THR A 24 17.06 -14.55 -15.27
CA THR A 24 17.31 -14.51 -16.72
C THR A 24 18.83 -14.60 -16.94
N GLY A 25 19.29 -15.24 -18.00
CA GLY A 25 20.66 -15.70 -18.26
C GLY A 25 21.85 -14.81 -17.85
N LYS A 26 21.74 -13.46 -17.95
CA LYS A 26 22.79 -12.52 -17.54
C LYS A 26 23.06 -12.47 -16.01
N GLY A 27 22.10 -12.88 -15.20
CA GLY A 27 22.25 -12.95 -13.74
C GLY A 27 22.94 -14.25 -13.28
N TYR A 28 22.90 -15.29 -14.10
CA TYR A 28 23.44 -16.60 -13.75
C TYR A 28 24.98 -16.63 -13.67
N GLU A 29 25.65 -16.04 -14.65
CA GLU A 29 27.14 -15.95 -14.66
C GLU A 29 27.67 -15.14 -13.45
N ALA A 30 27.03 -14.01 -13.13
CA ALA A 30 27.40 -13.22 -11.97
C ALA A 30 27.21 -14.01 -10.67
N LYS A 31 26.16 -14.83 -10.58
CA LYS A 31 25.89 -15.69 -9.44
C LYS A 31 26.97 -16.76 -9.27
N ILE A 32 27.37 -17.45 -10.35
CA ILE A 32 28.45 -18.45 -10.32
C ILE A 32 29.75 -17.82 -9.86
N LYS A 33 30.11 -16.64 -10.37
CA LYS A 33 31.34 -15.92 -9.97
C LYS A 33 31.31 -15.58 -8.48
N ILE A 34 30.21 -15.08 -7.96
CA ILE A 34 30.10 -14.74 -6.52
C ILE A 34 30.09 -16.01 -5.67
N HIS A 35 29.47 -17.11 -6.14
CA HIS A 35 29.52 -18.41 -5.47
C HIS A 35 30.94 -18.91 -5.31
N GLY A 36 31.76 -18.90 -6.39
CA GLY A 36 33.16 -19.30 -6.33
C GLY A 36 33.95 -18.49 -5.28
N LYS A 37 33.85 -17.16 -5.34
CA LYS A 37 34.49 -16.27 -4.35
C LYS A 37 34.02 -16.54 -2.92
N PHE A 38 32.75 -16.88 -2.73
CA PHE A 38 32.19 -17.20 -1.41
C PHE A 38 32.77 -18.50 -0.85
N ILE A 39 32.81 -19.57 -1.66
CA ILE A 39 33.35 -20.87 -1.24
C ILE A 39 34.85 -20.75 -0.93
N GLU A 40 35.64 -20.12 -1.83
CA GLU A 40 37.07 -19.90 -1.59
C GLU A 40 37.33 -19.11 -0.30
N GLY A 41 36.63 -18.01 -0.11
CA GLY A 41 36.80 -17.19 1.10
C GLY A 41 36.41 -17.89 2.39
N CYS A 42 35.41 -18.75 2.35
CA CYS A 42 35.04 -19.60 3.47
C CYS A 42 36.18 -20.59 3.81
N MET A 43 36.74 -21.25 2.78
CA MET A 43 37.86 -22.21 2.97
C MET A 43 39.09 -21.54 3.51
N GLU A 44 39.46 -20.36 3.02
CA GLU A 44 40.59 -19.57 3.56
C GLU A 44 40.42 -19.19 5.04
N LYS A 45 39.17 -19.12 5.52
CA LYS A 45 38.86 -18.87 6.93
C LYS A 45 38.64 -20.15 7.76
N GLY A 46 39.05 -21.32 7.22
CA GLY A 46 38.95 -22.60 7.92
C GLY A 46 37.57 -23.23 7.94
N ILE A 47 36.62 -22.68 7.17
CA ILE A 47 35.28 -23.29 7.04
C ILE A 47 35.37 -24.39 5.98
N ARG A 48 34.95 -25.60 6.33
CA ARG A 48 34.92 -26.72 5.40
C ARG A 48 34.01 -26.46 4.21
N ARG A 49 34.42 -26.97 3.04
CA ARG A 49 33.70 -26.73 1.77
C ARG A 49 32.24 -27.19 1.81
N ASP A 50 31.95 -28.35 2.44
CA ASP A 50 30.59 -28.88 2.57
C ASP A 50 29.71 -27.95 3.42
N ILE A 51 30.25 -27.36 4.48
CA ILE A 51 29.56 -26.38 5.31
C ILE A 51 29.31 -25.08 4.52
N ALA A 52 30.35 -24.59 3.80
CA ALA A 52 30.21 -23.39 2.97
C ALA A 52 29.13 -23.59 1.88
N GLN A 53 29.11 -24.76 1.24
CA GLN A 53 28.08 -25.11 0.25
C GLN A 53 26.70 -25.16 0.89
N SER A 54 26.55 -25.79 2.04
CA SER A 54 25.26 -25.85 2.75
C SER A 54 24.73 -24.45 3.12
N ILE A 55 25.63 -23.52 3.47
CA ILE A 55 25.24 -22.10 3.71
C ILE A 55 24.76 -21.45 2.41
N TRP A 56 25.49 -21.69 1.30
CA TRP A 56 25.11 -21.16 0.00
C TRP A 56 23.76 -21.68 -0.47
N ASP A 57 23.51 -23.00 -0.33
CA ASP A 57 22.23 -23.64 -0.71
C ASP A 57 21.04 -23.04 0.06
N LYS A 58 21.25 -22.62 1.31
CA LYS A 58 20.24 -21.88 2.07
C LYS A 58 19.95 -20.50 1.45
N PHE A 59 20.96 -19.79 0.96
CA PHE A 59 20.71 -18.55 0.22
C PHE A 59 19.93 -18.81 -1.06
N GLU A 60 20.19 -19.90 -1.77
CA GLU A 60 19.44 -20.28 -2.95
C GLU A 60 17.99 -20.69 -2.64
N TYR A 61 17.79 -21.44 -1.58
CA TYR A 61 16.46 -21.83 -1.11
C TYR A 61 15.58 -20.63 -0.79
N PHE A 62 16.15 -19.59 -0.14
CA PHE A 62 15.46 -18.33 0.12
C PHE A 62 15.42 -17.39 -1.09
N SER A 63 16.11 -17.76 -2.18
CA SER A 63 16.11 -17.03 -3.45
C SER A 63 14.74 -17.13 -4.12
N GLY A 64 14.07 -16.00 -4.27
CA GLY A 64 12.73 -15.93 -4.85
C GLY A 64 11.58 -15.94 -3.84
N TYR A 65 11.85 -16.27 -2.57
CA TYR A 65 10.89 -16.16 -1.46
C TYR A 65 11.40 -15.29 -0.31
N GLY A 66 12.58 -14.67 -0.49
CA GLY A 66 13.20 -13.82 0.51
C GLY A 66 12.43 -12.51 0.72
N PHE A 67 11.30 -12.59 1.40
CA PHE A 67 10.55 -11.42 1.81
C PHE A 67 10.96 -10.99 3.22
N ASN A 68 11.08 -9.69 3.45
CA ASN A 68 11.44 -9.17 4.76
C ASN A 68 10.35 -9.52 5.79
N LYS A 69 10.70 -10.38 6.76
CA LYS A 69 9.78 -10.84 7.79
C LYS A 69 9.16 -9.67 8.59
N SER A 70 9.96 -8.67 8.93
CA SER A 70 9.48 -7.49 9.67
C SER A 70 8.43 -6.73 8.86
N HIS A 71 8.66 -6.55 7.55
CA HIS A 71 7.68 -5.93 6.67
C HIS A 71 6.40 -6.78 6.57
N ALA A 72 6.52 -8.10 6.38
CA ALA A 72 5.38 -9.00 6.33
C ALA A 72 4.53 -8.92 7.62
N VAL A 73 5.17 -8.97 8.79
CA VAL A 73 4.49 -8.88 10.08
C VAL A 73 3.78 -7.53 10.23
N SER A 74 4.47 -6.42 9.95
CA SER A 74 3.88 -5.08 10.07
C SER A 74 2.65 -4.91 9.17
N TYR A 75 2.75 -5.32 7.90
CA TYR A 75 1.61 -5.24 6.99
C TYR A 75 0.47 -6.21 7.35
N SER A 76 0.80 -7.39 7.88
CA SER A 76 -0.23 -8.32 8.37
C SER A 76 -1.00 -7.74 9.56
N MET A 77 -0.33 -7.04 10.47
CA MET A 77 -0.98 -6.36 11.58
C MET A 77 -1.93 -5.25 11.07
N LEU A 78 -1.46 -4.42 10.14
CA LEU A 78 -2.31 -3.38 9.52
C LEU A 78 -3.50 -4.00 8.78
N SER A 79 -3.28 -5.07 8.02
CA SER A 79 -4.35 -5.77 7.30
C SER A 79 -5.39 -6.34 8.26
N TYR A 80 -4.94 -6.90 9.39
CA TYR A 80 -5.84 -7.39 10.43
C TYR A 80 -6.65 -6.24 11.05
N GLN A 81 -6.01 -5.13 11.40
CA GLN A 81 -6.70 -3.94 11.94
C GLN A 81 -7.74 -3.40 10.96
N CYS A 82 -7.38 -3.33 9.67
CA CYS A 82 -8.31 -2.92 8.61
C CYS A 82 -9.52 -3.85 8.52
N ALA A 83 -9.30 -5.16 8.53
CA ALA A 83 -10.37 -6.15 8.48
C ALA A 83 -11.25 -6.10 9.74
N TRP A 84 -10.65 -5.89 10.90
CA TRP A 84 -11.37 -5.73 12.17
C TRP A 84 -12.27 -4.49 12.16
N LEU A 85 -11.74 -3.35 11.71
CA LEU A 85 -12.54 -2.11 11.57
C LEU A 85 -13.67 -2.27 10.56
N ALA A 86 -13.38 -2.88 9.41
CA ALA A 86 -14.40 -3.12 8.39
C ALA A 86 -15.53 -4.05 8.88
N TYR A 87 -15.25 -4.96 9.80
CA TYR A 87 -16.24 -5.85 10.38
C TYR A 87 -17.08 -5.18 11.48
N HIS A 88 -16.42 -4.46 12.39
CA HIS A 88 -17.08 -3.89 13.57
C HIS A 88 -17.69 -2.50 13.32
N TYR A 89 -17.13 -1.74 12.37
CA TYR A 89 -17.50 -0.37 12.02
C TYR A 89 -17.56 -0.21 10.50
N PRO A 90 -18.43 -0.96 9.82
CA PRO A 90 -18.42 -1.02 8.36
C PRO A 90 -18.71 0.33 7.68
N ALA A 91 -19.61 1.14 8.23
CA ALA A 91 -19.97 2.43 7.67
C ALA A 91 -18.81 3.44 7.81
N GLU A 92 -18.26 3.57 9.01
CA GLU A 92 -17.12 4.45 9.29
C GLU A 92 -15.87 4.04 8.50
N TRP A 93 -15.64 2.72 8.42
CA TRP A 93 -14.56 2.19 7.59
C TRP A 93 -14.73 2.55 6.12
N MET A 94 -15.96 2.39 5.59
CA MET A 94 -16.25 2.68 4.19
C MET A 94 -16.16 4.17 3.88
N ALA A 95 -16.65 5.04 4.77
CA ALA A 95 -16.51 6.48 4.65
C ALA A 95 -15.03 6.89 4.60
N ALA A 96 -14.22 6.40 5.54
CA ALA A 96 -12.77 6.65 5.59
C ALA A 96 -12.03 6.10 4.37
N PHE A 97 -12.43 4.92 3.87
CA PHE A 97 -11.88 4.32 2.65
C PHE A 97 -12.17 5.22 1.43
N LEU A 98 -13.41 5.69 1.28
CA LEU A 98 -13.79 6.58 0.20
C LEU A 98 -13.05 7.93 0.28
N ASP A 99 -12.83 8.49 1.46
CA ASP A 99 -12.06 9.72 1.61
C ASP A 99 -10.61 9.58 1.15
N LYS A 100 -9.96 8.48 1.51
CA LYS A 100 -8.51 8.26 1.28
C LYS A 100 -8.19 7.69 -0.10
N GLU A 101 -9.18 7.16 -0.81
CA GLU A 101 -8.94 6.60 -2.14
C GLU A 101 -8.60 7.71 -3.14
N PRO A 102 -7.52 7.56 -3.95
CA PRO A 102 -7.16 8.53 -4.98
C PRO A 102 -8.29 8.77 -5.98
N GLU A 103 -8.39 9.99 -6.52
CA GLU A 103 -9.44 10.37 -7.48
C GLU A 103 -9.52 9.42 -8.67
N SER A 104 -8.37 8.97 -9.20
CA SER A 104 -8.31 8.02 -10.31
C SER A 104 -8.96 6.64 -10.03
N ARG A 105 -9.23 6.33 -8.77
CA ARG A 105 -9.88 5.07 -8.33
C ARG A 105 -11.19 5.28 -7.59
N LYS A 106 -11.64 6.53 -7.46
CA LYS A 106 -12.83 6.90 -6.70
C LYS A 106 -14.10 6.20 -7.21
N GLU A 107 -14.30 6.15 -8.52
CA GLU A 107 -15.43 5.46 -9.12
C GLU A 107 -15.47 3.96 -8.76
N LYS A 108 -14.30 3.31 -8.84
CA LYS A 108 -14.17 1.91 -8.44
C LYS A 108 -14.45 1.72 -6.95
N ALA A 109 -13.99 2.63 -6.10
CA ALA A 109 -14.24 2.59 -4.66
C ALA A 109 -15.74 2.76 -4.33
N ILE A 110 -16.43 3.66 -5.02
CA ILE A 110 -17.90 3.82 -4.91
C ILE A 110 -18.63 2.53 -5.30
N ASN A 111 -18.20 1.87 -6.38
CA ASN A 111 -18.79 0.60 -6.79
C ASN A 111 -18.53 -0.52 -5.78
N ILE A 112 -17.38 -0.52 -5.12
CA ILE A 112 -17.08 -1.42 -4.00
C ILE A 112 -18.04 -1.15 -2.84
N ALA A 113 -18.22 0.12 -2.44
CA ALA A 113 -19.13 0.48 -1.36
C ALA A 113 -20.59 0.01 -1.65
N LYS A 114 -21.06 0.20 -2.87
CA LYS A 114 -22.37 -0.31 -3.32
C LYS A 114 -22.45 -1.84 -3.24
N GLY A 115 -21.37 -2.54 -3.62
CA GLY A 115 -21.27 -4.00 -3.52
C GLY A 115 -21.34 -4.52 -2.06
N PHE A 116 -20.92 -3.70 -1.10
CA PHE A 116 -21.07 -3.96 0.34
C PHE A 116 -22.45 -3.55 0.90
N GLY A 117 -23.37 -3.11 0.04
CA GLY A 117 -24.75 -2.78 0.43
C GLY A 117 -24.96 -1.32 0.85
N PHE A 118 -23.95 -0.44 0.69
CA PHE A 118 -24.10 0.98 0.99
C PHE A 118 -24.81 1.72 -0.13
N ASN A 119 -25.75 2.59 0.25
CA ASN A 119 -26.31 3.58 -0.65
C ASN A 119 -25.36 4.79 -0.74
N ILE A 120 -25.33 5.42 -1.91
CA ILE A 120 -24.56 6.64 -2.11
C ILE A 120 -25.51 7.78 -2.37
N LYS A 121 -25.59 8.73 -1.44
CA LYS A 121 -26.31 9.99 -1.63
C LYS A 121 -25.44 10.91 -2.44
N LYS A 122 -25.98 11.39 -3.56
CA LYS A 122 -25.31 12.37 -4.41
C LYS A 122 -25.06 13.67 -3.63
N LEU A 123 -24.11 14.43 -4.13
CA LEU A 123 -23.76 15.73 -3.62
C LEU A 123 -24.97 16.67 -3.56
N ASP A 124 -25.08 17.37 -2.45
CA ASP A 124 -26.14 18.32 -2.16
C ASP A 124 -25.56 19.46 -1.29
N VAL A 125 -25.72 20.69 -1.71
CA VAL A 125 -25.16 21.87 -1.04
C VAL A 125 -25.63 22.01 0.40
N ASN A 126 -26.84 21.58 0.70
CA ASN A 126 -27.47 21.69 2.01
C ASN A 126 -27.08 20.56 2.98
N THR A 127 -26.63 19.41 2.47
CA THR A 127 -26.39 18.23 3.31
C THR A 127 -24.97 17.67 3.23
N SER A 128 -24.25 17.92 2.13
CA SER A 128 -22.87 17.42 1.97
C SER A 128 -21.87 18.20 2.81
N GLY A 129 -20.99 17.49 3.51
CA GLY A 129 -19.88 18.05 4.28
C GLY A 129 -18.58 18.12 3.48
N ARG A 130 -17.45 18.24 4.20
CA ARG A 130 -16.09 18.23 3.63
C ARG A 130 -15.56 16.84 3.33
N VAL A 131 -16.02 15.86 4.07
CA VAL A 131 -15.59 14.45 4.02
C VAL A 131 -16.80 13.57 3.77
N TRP A 132 -16.58 12.32 3.43
CA TRP A 132 -17.67 11.35 3.36
C TRP A 132 -18.30 11.17 4.73
N GLU A 133 -19.58 11.39 4.82
CA GLU A 133 -20.38 11.29 6.04
C GLU A 133 -21.37 10.13 5.96
N ILE A 134 -21.78 9.65 7.12
CA ILE A 134 -22.73 8.56 7.25
C ILE A 134 -24.07 9.19 7.64
N SER A 135 -25.12 8.86 6.91
CA SER A 135 -26.48 9.27 7.26
C SER A 135 -26.96 8.54 8.53
N GLU A 136 -27.97 9.07 9.18
CA GLU A 136 -28.56 8.50 10.42
C GLU A 136 -29.04 7.05 10.26
N ASP A 137 -29.31 6.60 9.02
CA ASP A 137 -29.68 5.21 8.72
C ASP A 137 -28.53 4.20 8.85
N GLY A 138 -27.27 4.69 9.00
CA GLY A 138 -26.06 3.86 9.07
C GLY A 138 -25.69 3.13 7.78
N HIS A 139 -26.43 3.30 6.69
CA HIS A 139 -26.24 2.58 5.42
C HIS A 139 -26.08 3.49 4.21
N THR A 140 -26.32 4.78 4.34
CA THR A 140 -26.16 5.76 3.27
C THR A 140 -24.94 6.62 3.51
N LEU A 141 -24.04 6.65 2.53
CA LEU A 141 -22.83 7.47 2.53
C LEU A 141 -23.10 8.73 1.70
N ILE A 142 -22.84 9.90 2.29
CA ILE A 142 -23.09 11.20 1.69
C ILE A 142 -21.82 11.68 1.02
N GLN A 143 -21.89 11.97 -0.27
CA GLN A 143 -20.74 12.44 -1.05
C GLN A 143 -20.36 13.85 -0.60
N PRO A 144 -19.03 14.13 -0.37
CA PRO A 144 -18.59 15.42 0.13
C PRO A 144 -18.48 16.49 -0.96
N LEU A 145 -18.56 17.76 -0.56
CA LEU A 145 -18.34 18.93 -1.43
C LEU A 145 -16.94 18.94 -2.07
N THR A 146 -15.95 18.39 -1.41
CA THR A 146 -14.58 18.21 -1.91
C THR A 146 -14.49 17.33 -3.16
N SER A 147 -15.52 16.57 -3.48
CA SER A 147 -15.61 15.78 -4.72
C SER A 147 -15.75 16.64 -5.97
N ILE A 148 -16.09 17.94 -5.82
CA ILE A 148 -16.24 18.85 -6.97
C ILE A 148 -14.85 19.32 -7.37
N LYS A 149 -14.43 18.95 -8.58
CA LYS A 149 -13.15 19.40 -9.11
C LYS A 149 -13.11 20.91 -9.26
N GLY A 150 -12.10 21.54 -8.69
CA GLY A 150 -11.92 23.01 -8.75
C GLY A 150 -12.59 23.77 -7.60
N PHE A 151 -13.31 23.09 -6.72
CA PHE A 151 -13.83 23.70 -5.48
C PHE A 151 -12.71 23.77 -4.44
N GLY A 152 -12.31 25.00 -4.12
CA GLY A 152 -11.33 25.27 -3.06
C GLY A 152 -11.97 25.31 -1.67
N ASP A 153 -11.13 25.22 -0.64
CA ASP A 153 -11.58 25.24 0.76
C ASP A 153 -12.41 26.48 1.11
N ALA A 154 -12.06 27.66 0.58
CA ALA A 154 -12.79 28.90 0.82
C ALA A 154 -14.24 28.84 0.29
N ALA A 155 -14.46 28.27 -0.91
CA ALA A 155 -15.81 28.11 -1.46
C ALA A 155 -16.64 27.11 -0.65
N ILE A 156 -16.01 26.02 -0.20
CA ILE A 156 -16.68 25.06 0.67
C ILE A 156 -17.05 25.70 2.00
N ASP A 157 -16.16 26.50 2.59
CA ASP A 157 -16.45 27.22 3.84
C ASP A 157 -17.65 28.18 3.69
N GLN A 158 -17.72 28.90 2.58
CA GLN A 158 -18.87 29.78 2.28
C GLN A 158 -20.18 28.98 2.21
N ILE A 159 -20.19 27.86 1.49
CA ILE A 159 -21.40 27.01 1.41
C ILE A 159 -21.79 26.52 2.80
N LEU A 160 -20.84 25.96 3.56
CA LEU A 160 -21.12 25.43 4.89
C LEU A 160 -21.62 26.49 5.89
N HIS A 161 -21.19 27.74 5.71
CA HIS A 161 -21.57 28.86 6.58
C HIS A 161 -22.97 29.41 6.23
N ASN A 162 -23.29 29.50 4.93
CA ASN A 162 -24.48 30.18 4.44
C ASN A 162 -25.71 29.27 4.27
N ARG A 163 -25.53 27.94 4.33
CA ARG A 163 -26.64 27.00 4.22
C ARG A 163 -27.62 27.07 5.41
N PRO A 164 -28.92 26.74 5.29
CA PRO A 164 -29.52 26.15 4.10
C PRO A 164 -29.85 27.16 3.00
N PHE A 165 -29.77 26.71 1.74
CA PHE A 165 -30.21 27.46 0.58
C PHE A 165 -31.57 26.91 0.15
N GLU A 166 -32.59 27.80 0.05
CA GLU A 166 -33.93 27.40 -0.37
C GLU A 166 -34.11 27.48 -1.89
N THR A 167 -33.34 28.39 -2.54
CA THR A 167 -33.41 28.61 -3.98
C THR A 167 -31.98 28.58 -4.62
N ILE A 168 -31.96 28.40 -5.95
CA ILE A 168 -30.73 28.49 -6.73
C ILE A 168 -30.15 29.93 -6.67
N GLU A 169 -31.00 30.92 -6.68
CA GLU A 169 -30.63 32.34 -6.59
C GLU A 169 -29.91 32.62 -5.29
N GLU A 170 -30.38 32.12 -4.16
CA GLU A 170 -29.68 32.25 -2.87
C GLU A 170 -28.30 31.64 -2.91
N PHE A 171 -28.16 30.45 -3.51
CA PHE A 171 -26.86 29.78 -3.65
C PHE A 171 -25.89 30.55 -4.55
N LEU A 172 -26.39 31.24 -5.59
CA LEU A 172 -25.52 31.94 -6.55
C LEU A 172 -25.08 33.32 -6.06
N PHE A 173 -25.82 33.96 -5.17
CA PHE A 173 -25.59 35.34 -4.72
C PHE A 173 -25.03 35.45 -3.29
N ASN A 174 -24.88 34.38 -2.57
CA ASN A 174 -24.22 34.28 -1.26
C ASN A 174 -22.88 33.51 -1.35
#